data_b852c676520a06e0f297f939b42c2721
#
_entry.id   b852c676520a06e0f297f939b42c2721
#
_cell.length_a   1.000
_cell.length_b   1.000
_cell.length_c   1.000
_cell.angle_alpha   90.00
_cell.angle_beta   90.00
_cell.angle_gamma   90.00
#
_symmetry.space_group_name_H-M   'P 1'
#
loop_
_entity.id
_entity.type
_entity.pdbx_description
1 polymer ?
#
loop_
_entity_poly.entity_id
_entity_poly.type
_entity_poly.pdbx_seq_one_letter_code
_entity_poly.pdbx_strand_id
1 'polypeptide(L)'
;MAKYATIWLHIATHMDVVFKALADPNRRALLDQLHLQNGQTLNQLCRHLRMTRQGITKHLGLLIKADLVVPLWRGREKLHYLNPAPLKQISERWIDKHKAACLRALTDLTKGLDALKPEPN
;
A
#
# COMPACT_ATOMS: atom_id res chain seq x y z
N MET A 1 -25.80 6.60 19.48
CA MET A 1 -24.43 6.30 19.96
C MET A 1 -23.94 4.94 19.48
N ALA A 2 -24.74 3.87 19.59
CA ALA A 2 -24.34 2.53 19.11
C ALA A 2 -24.05 2.47 17.60
N LYS A 3 -24.69 3.29 16.80
CA LYS A 3 -24.54 3.37 15.34
C LYS A 3 -23.12 3.77 14.92
N TYR A 4 -22.53 4.73 15.63
CA TYR A 4 -21.19 5.23 15.33
C TYR A 4 -20.11 4.26 15.83
N ALA A 5 -20.34 3.61 16.96
CA ALA A 5 -19.42 2.61 17.49
C ALA A 5 -19.25 1.43 16.54
N THR A 6 -20.33 0.97 15.90
CA THR A 6 -20.32 -0.13 14.95
C THR A 6 -19.54 0.27 13.66
N ILE A 7 -19.75 1.48 13.17
CA ILE A 7 -19.04 2.01 12.00
C ILE A 7 -17.54 2.10 12.28
N TRP A 8 -17.17 2.65 13.45
CA TRP A 8 -15.78 2.75 13.86
C TRP A 8 -15.09 1.39 13.97
N LEU A 9 -15.77 0.43 14.55
CA LEU A 9 -15.24 -0.92 14.67
C LEU A 9 -15.04 -1.58 13.31
N HIS A 10 -15.98 -1.37 12.39
CA HIS A 10 -15.88 -1.89 11.03
C HIS A 10 -14.68 -1.27 10.28
N ILE A 11 -14.51 0.04 10.36
CA ILE A 11 -13.38 0.75 9.76
C ILE A 11 -12.07 0.28 10.35
N ALA A 12 -11.98 0.17 11.67
CA ALA A 12 -10.78 -0.29 12.36
C ALA A 12 -10.40 -1.72 11.94
N THR A 13 -11.38 -2.62 11.86
CA THR A 13 -11.17 -4.01 11.45
C THR A 13 -10.67 -4.09 10.01
N HIS A 14 -11.26 -3.31 9.10
CA HIS A 14 -10.82 -3.26 7.71
C HIS A 14 -9.39 -2.72 7.59
N MET A 15 -9.06 -1.67 8.31
CA MET A 15 -7.71 -1.10 8.33
C MET A 15 -6.68 -2.10 8.86
N ASP A 16 -7.04 -2.89 9.87
CA ASP A 16 -6.15 -3.93 10.39
C ASP A 16 -5.84 -4.98 9.33
N VAL A 17 -6.82 -5.37 8.52
CA VAL A 17 -6.61 -6.30 7.41
C VAL A 17 -5.65 -5.69 6.39
N VAL A 18 -5.79 -4.40 6.07
CA VAL A 18 -4.90 -3.69 5.16
C VAL A 18 -3.47 -3.66 5.73
N PHE A 19 -3.30 -3.29 6.99
CA PHE A 19 -1.98 -3.25 7.62
C PHE A 19 -1.30 -4.61 7.65
N LYS A 20 -2.05 -5.66 7.96
CA LYS A 20 -1.52 -7.03 7.93
C LYS A 20 -1.06 -7.43 6.54
N ALA A 21 -1.83 -7.06 5.52
CA ALA A 21 -1.46 -7.33 4.13
C ALA A 21 -0.18 -6.58 3.75
N LEU A 22 0.01 -5.35 4.22
CA LEU A 22 1.19 -4.54 3.94
C LEU A 22 2.41 -4.94 4.78
N ALA A 23 2.25 -5.74 5.82
CA ALA A 23 3.34 -6.11 6.72
C ALA A 23 4.35 -7.09 6.11
N ASP A 24 4.03 -7.73 5.01
CA ASP A 24 4.88 -8.71 4.35
C ASP A 24 5.64 -8.09 3.17
N PRO A 25 6.98 -8.23 3.10
CA PRO A 25 7.77 -7.63 2.02
C PRO A 25 7.42 -8.19 0.64
N ASN A 26 7.04 -9.47 0.55
CA ASN A 26 6.66 -10.08 -0.72
C ASN A 26 5.34 -9.50 -1.24
N ARG A 27 4.39 -9.23 -0.36
CA ARG A 27 3.14 -8.58 -0.75
C ARG A 27 3.37 -7.13 -1.17
N ARG A 28 4.27 -6.41 -0.50
CA ARG A 28 4.65 -5.06 -0.94
C ARG A 28 5.32 -5.10 -2.31
N ALA A 29 6.17 -6.09 -2.58
CA ALA A 29 6.79 -6.26 -3.89
C ALA A 29 5.75 -6.52 -5.00
N LEU A 30 4.70 -7.28 -4.70
CA LEU A 30 3.58 -7.49 -5.62
C LEU A 30 2.85 -6.17 -5.94
N LEU A 31 2.58 -5.36 -4.91
CA LEU A 31 1.95 -4.05 -5.10
C LEU A 31 2.84 -3.11 -5.91
N ASP A 32 4.14 -3.10 -5.65
CA ASP A 32 5.10 -2.30 -6.41
C ASP A 32 5.12 -2.71 -7.88
N GLN A 33 5.07 -4.02 -8.15
CA GLN A 33 5.04 -4.54 -9.51
C GLN A 33 3.76 -4.13 -10.24
N LEU A 34 2.61 -4.16 -9.56
CA LEU A 34 1.35 -3.70 -10.14
C LEU A 34 1.34 -2.18 -10.33
N HIS A 35 2.02 -1.44 -9.46
CA HIS A 35 2.17 0.00 -9.64
C HIS A 35 2.97 0.33 -10.92
N LEU A 36 4.02 -0.43 -11.19
CA LEU A 36 4.82 -0.26 -12.39
C LEU A 36 4.05 -0.65 -13.66
N GLN A 37 3.32 -1.74 -13.61
CA GLN A 37 2.52 -2.25 -14.74
C GLN A 37 1.22 -2.82 -14.19
N ASN A 38 0.15 -2.04 -14.23
CA ASN A 38 -1.15 -2.45 -13.72
C ASN A 38 -1.85 -3.42 -14.68
N GLY A 39 -2.71 -4.28 -14.15
CA GLY A 39 -3.46 -5.22 -14.97
C GLY A 39 -2.66 -6.43 -15.44
N GLN A 40 -1.87 -7.03 -14.57
CA GLN A 40 -1.06 -8.21 -14.89
C GLN A 40 -1.77 -9.51 -14.54
N THR A 41 -1.52 -10.53 -15.36
CA THR A 41 -1.92 -11.91 -15.06
C THR A 41 -0.98 -12.52 -14.03
N LEU A 42 -1.39 -13.65 -13.44
CA LEU A 42 -0.53 -14.43 -12.55
C LEU A 42 0.78 -14.82 -13.22
N ASN A 43 0.72 -15.24 -14.49
CA ASN A 43 1.91 -15.63 -15.25
C ASN A 43 2.88 -14.46 -15.41
N GLN A 44 2.39 -13.26 -15.69
CA GLN A 44 3.22 -12.07 -15.81
C GLN A 44 3.88 -11.72 -14.49
N LEU A 45 3.15 -11.78 -13.38
CA LEU A 45 3.70 -11.55 -12.05
C LEU A 45 4.77 -12.56 -11.70
N CYS A 46 4.57 -13.84 -12.06
CA CYS A 46 5.57 -14.89 -11.83
C CYS A 46 6.88 -14.64 -12.58
N ARG A 47 6.83 -14.02 -13.76
CA ARG A 47 8.04 -13.69 -14.53
C ARG A 47 8.86 -12.59 -13.89
N HIS A 48 8.21 -11.65 -13.23
CA HIS A 48 8.86 -10.45 -12.68
C HIS A 48 9.33 -10.63 -11.24
N LEU A 49 8.77 -11.59 -10.51
CA LEU A 49 9.03 -11.77 -9.09
C LEU A 49 9.70 -13.11 -8.81
N ARG A 50 10.65 -13.11 -7.89
CA ARG A 50 11.34 -14.33 -7.45
C ARG A 50 10.58 -15.03 -6.35
N MET A 51 9.37 -15.48 -6.71
CA MET A 51 8.51 -16.21 -5.80
C MET A 51 7.90 -17.39 -6.55
N THR A 52 7.54 -18.42 -5.81
CA THR A 52 6.84 -19.56 -6.41
C THR A 52 5.44 -19.12 -6.85
N ARG A 53 4.91 -19.76 -7.87
CA ARG A 53 3.54 -19.52 -8.35
C ARG A 53 2.52 -19.68 -7.22
N GLN A 54 2.68 -20.69 -6.39
CA GLN A 54 1.81 -20.92 -5.24
C GLN A 54 1.92 -19.80 -4.21
N GLY A 55 3.14 -19.33 -3.95
CA GLY A 55 3.38 -18.20 -3.05
C GLY A 55 2.72 -16.91 -3.54
N ILE A 56 2.86 -16.60 -4.84
CA ILE A 56 2.22 -15.43 -5.44
C ILE A 56 0.69 -15.55 -5.36
N THR A 57 0.13 -16.71 -5.66
CA THR A 57 -1.31 -16.94 -5.57
C THR A 57 -1.83 -16.69 -4.15
N LYS A 58 -1.11 -17.19 -3.16
CA LYS A 58 -1.47 -16.99 -1.74
C LYS A 58 -1.39 -15.52 -1.35
N HIS A 59 -0.31 -14.83 -1.73
CA HIS A 59 -0.15 -13.41 -1.44
C HIS A 59 -1.20 -12.56 -2.14
N LEU A 60 -1.52 -12.86 -3.41
CA LEU A 60 -2.59 -12.17 -4.14
C LEU A 60 -3.94 -12.35 -3.44
N GLY A 61 -4.23 -13.56 -2.94
CA GLY A 61 -5.46 -13.83 -2.21
C GLY A 61 -5.62 -12.93 -0.98
N LEU A 62 -4.54 -12.73 -0.23
CA LEU A 62 -4.55 -11.85 0.93
C LEU A 62 -4.69 -10.38 0.56
N LEU A 63 -4.05 -9.95 -0.54
CA LEU A 63 -4.18 -8.58 -1.05
C LEU A 63 -5.59 -8.30 -1.57
N ILE A 64 -6.21 -9.27 -2.24
CA ILE A 64 -7.60 -9.16 -2.71
C ILE A 64 -8.56 -9.06 -1.52
N LYS A 65 -8.34 -9.86 -0.49
CA LYS A 65 -9.15 -9.83 0.73
C LYS A 65 -9.06 -8.49 1.45
N ALA A 66 -7.91 -7.82 1.36
CA ALA A 66 -7.69 -6.49 1.93
C ALA A 66 -8.15 -5.35 1.00
N ASP A 67 -8.74 -5.67 -0.14
CA ASP A 67 -9.16 -4.73 -1.18
C ASP A 67 -8.02 -3.88 -1.77
N LEU A 68 -6.78 -4.34 -1.62
CA LEU A 68 -5.60 -3.69 -2.22
C LEU A 68 -5.39 -4.09 -3.67
N VAL A 69 -5.93 -5.23 -4.07
CA VAL A 69 -5.89 -5.74 -5.44
C VAL A 69 -7.30 -6.11 -5.86
N VAL A 70 -7.69 -5.69 -7.06
CA VAL A 70 -8.97 -6.03 -7.66
C VAL A 70 -8.72 -6.93 -8.86
N PRO A 71 -9.23 -8.18 -8.85
CA PRO A 71 -9.14 -9.06 -10.00
C PRO A 71 -10.28 -8.78 -10.97
N LEU A 72 -9.95 -8.70 -12.26
CA LEU A 72 -10.93 -8.55 -13.33
C LEU A 72 -10.69 -9.59 -14.41
N TRP A 73 -11.75 -10.23 -14.87
CA TRP A 73 -11.66 -11.19 -15.94
C TRP A 73 -11.75 -10.49 -17.30
N ARG A 74 -10.82 -10.83 -18.18
CA ARG A 74 -10.83 -10.41 -19.58
C ARG A 74 -10.74 -11.67 -20.43
N GLY A 75 -11.88 -12.15 -20.90
CA GLY A 75 -11.94 -13.44 -21.55
C GLY A 75 -11.59 -14.57 -20.58
N ARG A 76 -10.55 -15.35 -20.89
CA ARG A 76 -10.07 -16.43 -20.02
C ARG A 76 -8.95 -15.99 -19.07
N GLU A 77 -8.53 -14.75 -19.17
CA GLU A 77 -7.45 -14.22 -18.36
C GLU A 77 -7.98 -13.42 -17.18
N LYS A 78 -7.38 -13.64 -16.02
CA LYS A 78 -7.65 -12.88 -14.81
C LYS A 78 -6.54 -11.83 -14.65
N LEU A 79 -6.93 -10.57 -14.76
CA LEU A 79 -6.00 -9.44 -14.61
C LEU A 79 -6.09 -8.89 -13.19
N HIS A 80 -4.95 -8.52 -12.64
CA HIS A 80 -4.88 -7.98 -11.28
C HIS A 80 -4.56 -6.49 -11.34
N TYR A 81 -5.38 -5.70 -10.66
CA TYR A 81 -5.26 -4.24 -10.62
C TYR A 81 -5.00 -3.76 -9.20
N LEU A 82 -4.09 -2.83 -9.06
CA LEU A 82 -3.86 -2.13 -7.79
C LEU A 82 -5.07 -1.25 -7.48
N ASN A 83 -5.62 -1.39 -6.29
CA ASN A 83 -6.65 -0.49 -5.79
C ASN A 83 -6.04 0.47 -4.77
N PRO A 84 -5.90 1.76 -5.09
CA PRO A 84 -5.29 2.72 -4.19
C PRO A 84 -6.23 3.19 -3.06
N ALA A 85 -7.52 2.87 -3.10
CA ALA A 85 -8.49 3.40 -2.16
C ALA A 85 -8.15 3.12 -0.69
N PRO A 86 -7.76 1.89 -0.28
CA PRO A 86 -7.39 1.66 1.12
C PRO A 86 -6.17 2.46 1.56
N LEU A 87 -5.19 2.65 0.67
CA LEU A 87 -3.99 3.44 0.96
C LEU A 87 -4.34 4.92 1.10
N LYS A 88 -5.24 5.42 0.26
CA LYS A 88 -5.74 6.79 0.33
C LYS A 88 -6.46 7.04 1.65
N GLN A 89 -7.28 6.10 2.11
CA GLN A 89 -7.97 6.20 3.39
C GLN A 89 -6.99 6.30 4.57
N ILE A 90 -5.92 5.51 4.54
CA ILE A 90 -4.85 5.57 5.55
C ILE A 90 -4.17 6.93 5.50
N SER A 91 -3.81 7.39 4.31
CA SER A 91 -3.16 8.68 4.10
C SER A 91 -4.02 9.83 4.64
N GLU A 92 -5.30 9.88 4.27
CA GLU A 92 -6.23 10.92 4.72
C GLU A 92 -6.40 10.91 6.23
N ARG A 93 -6.42 9.72 6.84
CA ARG A 93 -6.69 9.59 8.27
C ARG A 93 -5.50 10.03 9.14
N TRP A 94 -4.28 9.67 8.77
CA TRP A 94 -3.13 9.91 9.64
C TRP A 94 -2.07 10.81 9.04
N ILE A 95 -1.85 10.78 7.74
CA ILE A 95 -0.79 11.55 7.09
C ILE A 95 -1.28 12.95 6.77
N ASP A 96 -2.42 13.06 6.10
CA ASP A 96 -2.94 14.37 5.65
C ASP A 96 -3.33 15.27 6.82
N LYS A 97 -3.89 14.70 7.89
CA LYS A 97 -4.23 15.46 9.10
C LYS A 97 -3.02 16.11 9.75
N HIS A 98 -1.86 15.49 9.63
CA HIS A 98 -0.63 15.97 10.25
C HIS A 98 0.39 16.45 9.23
N LYS A 99 -0.02 16.64 7.98
CA LYS A 99 0.87 17.00 6.89
C LYS A 99 1.66 18.27 7.16
N ALA A 100 1.00 19.32 7.67
CA ALA A 100 1.67 20.58 7.99
C ALA A 100 2.75 20.40 9.08
N ALA A 101 2.45 19.61 10.11
CA ALA A 101 3.41 19.31 11.16
C ALA A 101 4.57 18.46 10.66
N CYS A 102 4.27 17.45 9.83
CA CYS A 102 5.28 16.60 9.20
C CYS A 102 6.20 17.40 8.29
N LEU A 103 5.65 18.29 7.46
CA LEU A 103 6.43 19.15 6.57
C LEU A 103 7.32 20.12 7.36
N ARG A 104 6.82 20.68 8.46
CA ARG A 104 7.63 21.55 9.32
C ARG A 104 8.79 20.77 9.94
N ALA A 105 8.53 19.59 10.48
CA ALA A 105 9.56 18.74 11.06
C ALA A 105 10.65 18.38 10.05
N LEU A 106 10.25 18.04 8.82
CA LEU A 106 11.19 17.76 7.75
C LEU A 106 11.99 18.97 7.34
N THR A 107 11.36 20.16 7.27
CA THR A 107 12.02 21.42 6.95
C THR A 107 13.04 21.77 8.03
N ASP A 108 12.66 21.67 9.30
CA ASP A 108 13.56 21.97 10.43
C ASP A 108 14.76 21.00 10.44
N LEU A 109 14.53 19.74 10.16
CA LEU A 109 15.61 18.75 10.05
C LEU A 109 16.56 19.10 8.91
N THR A 110 16.03 19.48 7.75
CA THR A 110 16.83 19.89 6.59
C THR A 110 17.68 21.13 6.91
N LYS A 111 17.10 22.12 7.57
CA LYS A 111 17.83 23.32 8.01
C LYS A 111 18.96 22.96 8.98
N GLY A 112 18.69 22.07 9.93
CA GLY A 112 19.69 21.59 10.86
C GLY A 112 20.86 20.90 10.16
N LEU A 113 20.57 20.09 9.15
CA LEU A 113 21.58 19.41 8.35
C LEU A 113 22.40 20.40 7.51
N ASP A 114 21.75 21.42 6.92
CA ASP A 114 22.44 22.45 6.14
C ASP A 114 23.36 23.28 7.02
N ALA A 115 22.99 23.54 8.26
CA ALA A 115 23.85 24.25 9.22
C ALA A 115 25.11 23.45 9.58
N LEU A 116 25.08 22.13 9.42
CA LEU A 116 26.23 21.25 9.70
C LEU A 116 27.15 21.07 8.50
N LYS A 117 26.77 21.54 7.31
CA LYS A 117 27.62 21.45 6.12
C LYS A 117 28.77 22.43 6.23
N PRO A 118 30.01 22.03 5.89
CA PRO A 118 31.10 22.98 5.83
C PRO A 118 30.86 24.04 4.76
N GLU A 119 31.26 25.26 5.03
CA GLU A 119 31.15 26.35 4.06
C GLU A 119 31.97 26.00 2.80
N PRO A 120 31.41 26.26 1.59
CA PRO A 120 32.20 26.08 0.38
C PRO A 120 33.34 27.10 0.34
N ASN A 121 34.54 26.58 0.16
CA ASN A 121 35.73 27.43 -0.01
C ASN A 121 35.74 28.05 -1.43
#